data_96fe320a8d4e826f3fa3bb9f6c950273
#
_entry.id   96fe320a8d4e826f3fa3bb9f6c950273
#
_cell.length_a   1.000
_cell.length_b   1.000
_cell.length_c   1.000
_cell.angle_alpha   90.00
_cell.angle_beta   90.00
_cell.angle_gamma   90.00
#
_symmetry.space_group_name_H-M   'P 1'
#
loop_
_entity.id
_entity.type
_entity.pdbx_description
1 polymer ?
#
loop_
_entity_poly.entity_id
_entity_poly.type
_entity_poly.pdbx_seq_one_letter_code
_entity_poly.pdbx_strand_id
1 'polypeptide(L)'
;LAAARLDQLLHPQFDASKKYETLASGLNASPGAAVGEVVFSSDDAVARANEGHKVILVRWETNPDDLKGMVAAEGILTSHGGKTSHAAVIARGMGTPCVCGVERFHIDAAEKVVRIEGSDRVLHEGDVISIDGTQGTVVDGAVDLVSAELTGDLDTILSWADEIRLDELSLIHI
;
A
#
# COMPACT_ATOMS: atom_id res chain seq x y z
N LEU A 1 -2.39 21.40 6.02
CA LEU A 1 -3.66 20.91 5.46
C LEU A 1 -3.58 20.70 3.95
N ALA A 2 -3.01 21.65 3.19
CA ALA A 2 -2.86 21.53 1.74
C ALA A 2 -1.84 20.43 1.36
N ALA A 3 -0.77 20.26 2.11
CA ALA A 3 0.25 19.24 1.87
C ALA A 3 -0.30 17.82 2.08
N ALA A 4 -1.13 17.61 3.10
CA ALA A 4 -1.75 16.31 3.37
C ALA A 4 -2.77 15.94 2.27
N ARG A 5 -3.49 16.92 1.71
CA ARG A 5 -4.39 16.69 0.58
C ARG A 5 -3.64 16.37 -0.71
N LEU A 6 -2.51 17.03 -0.95
CA LEU A 6 -1.67 16.76 -2.11
C LEU A 6 -1.09 15.34 -2.04
N ASP A 7 -0.63 14.89 -0.88
CA ASP A 7 -0.16 13.53 -0.67
C ASP A 7 -1.25 12.50 -0.99
N GLN A 8 -2.47 12.72 -0.52
CA GLN A 8 -3.60 11.84 -0.82
C GLN A 8 -3.93 11.81 -2.31
N LEU A 9 -3.77 12.93 -3.02
CA LEU A 9 -4.04 13.02 -4.45
C LEU A 9 -2.94 12.43 -5.32
N LEU A 10 -1.71 12.36 -4.82
CA LEU A 10 -0.57 11.81 -5.55
C LEU A 10 -0.45 10.29 -5.46
N HIS A 11 -1.15 9.65 -4.51
CA HIS A 11 -1.16 8.20 -4.37
C HIS A 11 -2.36 7.58 -5.09
N PRO A 12 -2.19 6.39 -5.70
CA PRO A 12 -3.34 5.65 -6.22
C PRO A 12 -4.38 5.44 -5.12
N GLN A 13 -5.64 5.54 -5.49
CA GLN A 13 -6.77 5.37 -4.57
C GLN A 13 -7.73 4.33 -5.14
N PHE A 14 -8.54 3.69 -4.29
CA PHE A 14 -9.62 2.85 -4.75
C PHE A 14 -10.65 3.71 -5.48
N ASP A 15 -11.22 3.14 -6.55
CA ASP A 15 -12.31 3.79 -7.27
C ASP A 15 -13.56 3.84 -6.40
N ALA A 16 -13.93 5.04 -5.95
CA ALA A 16 -15.07 5.25 -5.06
C ALA A 16 -16.42 4.92 -5.71
N SER A 17 -16.48 4.83 -7.04
CA SER A 17 -17.70 4.45 -7.76
C SER A 17 -17.98 2.94 -7.71
N LYS A 18 -16.99 2.13 -7.34
CA LYS A 18 -17.10 0.69 -7.25
C LYS A 18 -17.41 0.26 -5.83
N LYS A 19 -18.31 -0.72 -5.69
CA LYS A 19 -18.55 -1.36 -4.40
C LYS A 19 -17.62 -2.56 -4.27
N TYR A 20 -16.98 -2.68 -3.14
CA TYR A 20 -16.15 -3.81 -2.80
C TYR A 20 -16.37 -4.22 -1.35
N GLU A 21 -16.11 -5.48 -1.06
CA GLU A 21 -16.32 -6.05 0.26
C GLU A 21 -14.99 -6.01 1.04
N THR A 22 -15.00 -5.34 2.19
CA THR A 22 -13.82 -5.27 3.06
C THR A 22 -13.59 -6.61 3.73
N LEU A 23 -12.43 -7.19 3.50
CA LEU A 23 -12.01 -8.46 4.06
C LEU A 23 -11.55 -8.31 5.52
N ALA A 24 -10.77 -7.28 5.78
CA ALA A 24 -10.26 -6.94 7.10
C ALA A 24 -9.84 -5.48 7.14
N SER A 25 -9.57 -5.00 8.35
CA SER A 25 -9.06 -3.64 8.57
C SER A 25 -7.89 -3.65 9.52
N GLY A 26 -6.99 -2.71 9.35
CA GLY A 26 -5.84 -2.49 10.21
C GLY A 26 -5.56 -1.01 10.35
N LEU A 27 -4.33 -0.67 10.68
CA LEU A 27 -3.88 0.70 10.83
C LEU A 27 -3.40 1.28 9.49
N ASN A 28 -3.76 2.52 9.22
CA ASN A 28 -3.31 3.26 8.05
C ASN A 28 -1.84 3.71 8.21
N ALA A 29 -0.94 2.79 8.00
CA ALA A 29 0.48 2.98 8.27
C ALA A 29 1.19 3.82 7.21
N SER A 30 0.86 3.65 5.94
CA SER A 30 1.40 4.44 4.84
C SER A 30 0.34 4.61 3.76
N PRO A 31 0.11 5.82 3.25
CA PRO A 31 -1.01 6.12 2.37
C PRO A 31 -0.86 5.51 0.98
N GLY A 32 -1.98 5.38 0.28
CA GLY A 32 -2.09 4.87 -1.07
C GLY A 32 -2.76 3.51 -1.12
N ALA A 33 -3.16 3.13 -2.31
CA ALA A 33 -3.78 1.83 -2.58
C ALA A 33 -2.86 0.97 -3.45
N ALA A 34 -2.87 -0.32 -3.22
CA ALA A 34 -2.09 -1.27 -4.00
C ALA A 34 -2.90 -2.53 -4.26
N VAL A 35 -2.65 -3.14 -5.40
CA VAL A 35 -3.24 -4.43 -5.79
C VAL A 35 -2.09 -5.36 -6.17
N GLY A 36 -2.14 -6.59 -5.70
CA GLY A 36 -1.12 -7.56 -6.05
C GLY A 36 -1.39 -8.94 -5.49
N GLU A 37 -0.53 -9.86 -5.86
CA GLU A 37 -0.57 -11.24 -5.39
C GLU A 37 0.05 -11.33 -4.00
N VAL A 38 -0.56 -12.13 -3.14
CA VAL A 38 -0.05 -12.38 -1.79
C VAL A 38 1.25 -13.19 -1.86
N VAL A 39 2.28 -12.69 -1.21
CA VAL A 39 3.54 -13.41 -0.99
C VAL A 39 3.92 -13.33 0.48
N PHE A 40 4.57 -14.36 1.00
CA PHE A 40 4.84 -14.51 2.43
C PHE A 40 6.31 -14.36 2.81
N SER A 41 7.18 -14.18 1.84
CA SER A 41 8.60 -13.99 2.11
C SER A 41 9.20 -12.91 1.20
N SER A 42 10.28 -12.32 1.68
CA SER A 42 11.04 -11.35 0.92
C SER A 42 11.59 -11.93 -0.38
N ASP A 43 12.10 -13.17 -0.34
CA ASP A 43 12.64 -13.85 -1.51
C ASP A 43 11.56 -14.10 -2.57
N ASP A 44 10.38 -14.53 -2.16
CA ASP A 44 9.25 -14.75 -3.07
C ASP A 44 8.76 -13.43 -3.68
N ALA A 45 8.75 -12.36 -2.89
CA ALA A 45 8.39 -11.03 -3.38
C ALA A 45 9.33 -10.57 -4.49
N VAL A 46 10.64 -10.72 -4.28
CA VAL A 46 11.65 -10.35 -5.27
C VAL A 46 11.52 -11.22 -6.53
N ALA A 47 11.37 -12.54 -6.37
CA ALA A 47 11.27 -13.46 -7.48
C ALA A 47 10.05 -13.17 -8.37
N ARG A 48 8.89 -12.97 -7.77
CA ARG A 48 7.66 -12.69 -8.52
C ARG A 48 7.69 -11.30 -9.16
N ALA A 49 8.24 -10.32 -8.47
CA ALA A 49 8.38 -8.97 -9.02
C ALA A 49 9.31 -8.98 -10.25
N ASN A 50 10.39 -9.76 -10.23
CA ASN A 50 11.29 -9.93 -11.36
C ASN A 50 10.61 -10.62 -12.56
N GLU A 51 9.59 -11.41 -12.33
CA GLU A 51 8.77 -12.03 -13.37
C GLU A 51 7.71 -11.06 -13.95
N GLY A 52 7.62 -9.86 -13.42
CA GLY A 52 6.65 -8.85 -13.85
C GLY A 52 5.32 -8.87 -13.09
N HIS A 53 5.22 -9.64 -12.02
CA HIS A 53 4.02 -9.68 -11.17
C HIS A 53 4.03 -8.55 -10.14
N LYS A 54 2.86 -7.99 -9.88
CA LYS A 54 2.67 -7.09 -8.74
C LYS A 54 2.37 -7.93 -7.51
N VAL A 55 3.06 -7.65 -6.41
CA VAL A 55 2.94 -8.44 -5.18
C VAL A 55 2.64 -7.58 -3.97
N ILE A 56 1.92 -8.14 -3.02
CA ILE A 56 1.70 -7.58 -1.68
C ILE A 56 2.45 -8.48 -0.70
N LEU A 57 3.42 -7.91 -0.01
CA LEU A 57 4.18 -8.65 1.00
C LEU A 57 3.36 -8.74 2.28
N VAL A 58 3.00 -9.95 2.66
CA VAL A 58 2.17 -10.25 3.84
C VAL A 58 3.03 -10.96 4.88
N ARG A 59 3.25 -10.30 6.01
CA ARG A 59 4.07 -10.84 7.11
C ARG A 59 3.35 -10.63 8.44
N TRP A 60 3.69 -11.45 9.43
CA TRP A 60 3.27 -11.17 10.80
C TRP A 60 3.86 -9.84 11.27
N GLU A 61 5.12 -9.63 11.02
CA GLU A 61 5.86 -8.38 11.22
C GLU A 61 7.08 -8.39 10.30
N THR A 62 7.49 -7.25 9.77
CA THR A 62 8.71 -7.18 8.97
C THR A 62 9.91 -6.87 9.84
N ASN A 63 11.08 -7.24 9.37
CA ASN A 63 12.37 -6.94 10.00
C ASN A 63 13.35 -6.42 8.94
N PRO A 64 14.57 -5.96 9.33
CA PRO A 64 15.52 -5.42 8.35
C PRO A 64 15.91 -6.38 7.23
N ASP A 65 15.84 -7.68 7.44
CA ASP A 65 16.13 -8.68 6.40
C ASP A 65 15.05 -8.71 5.30
N ASP A 66 13.88 -8.17 5.56
CA ASP A 66 12.76 -8.11 4.61
C ASP A 66 12.85 -6.93 3.65
N LEU A 67 13.85 -6.08 3.75
CA LEU A 67 13.93 -4.84 2.99
C LEU A 67 13.86 -5.05 1.48
N LYS A 68 14.52 -6.06 0.95
CA LYS A 68 14.48 -6.39 -0.49
C LYS A 68 13.07 -6.68 -0.98
N GLY A 69 12.33 -7.46 -0.21
CA GLY A 69 10.95 -7.80 -0.54
C GLY A 69 10.03 -6.58 -0.41
N MET A 70 10.27 -5.74 0.58
CA MET A 70 9.51 -4.51 0.77
C MET A 70 9.69 -3.54 -0.41
N VAL A 71 10.91 -3.43 -0.93
CA VAL A 71 11.21 -2.60 -2.10
C VAL A 71 10.55 -3.17 -3.36
N ALA A 72 10.54 -4.48 -3.51
CA ALA A 72 9.96 -5.16 -4.66
C ALA A 72 8.42 -5.15 -4.66
N ALA A 73 7.79 -5.07 -3.49
CA ALA A 73 6.34 -5.16 -3.34
C ALA A 73 5.63 -3.84 -3.72
N GLU A 74 4.44 -3.97 -4.28
CA GLU A 74 3.56 -2.82 -4.52
C GLU A 74 2.94 -2.29 -3.22
N GLY A 75 2.76 -3.16 -2.25
CA GLY A 75 2.23 -2.82 -0.94
C GLY A 75 2.66 -3.80 0.12
N ILE A 76 2.51 -3.40 1.38
CA ILE A 76 2.95 -4.18 2.54
C ILE A 76 1.78 -4.30 3.50
N LEU A 77 1.57 -5.52 4.01
CA LEU A 77 0.55 -5.81 5.00
C LEU A 77 1.17 -6.61 6.14
N THR A 78 0.96 -6.18 7.37
CA THR A 78 1.36 -6.94 8.55
C THR A 78 0.17 -7.19 9.46
N SER A 79 0.14 -8.36 10.10
CA SER A 79 -0.91 -8.69 11.07
C SER A 79 -0.62 -8.11 12.45
N HIS A 80 0.63 -7.77 12.73
CA HIS A 80 1.09 -7.21 14.00
C HIS A 80 1.84 -5.90 13.75
N GLY A 81 1.98 -5.11 14.80
CA GLY A 81 2.71 -3.84 14.74
C GLY A 81 1.80 -2.64 14.59
N GLY A 82 2.34 -1.49 14.89
CA GLY A 82 1.65 -0.21 14.85
C GLY A 82 2.28 0.75 13.86
N LYS A 83 1.89 2.02 13.93
CA LYS A 83 2.39 3.08 13.05
C LYS A 83 3.86 3.40 13.24
N THR A 84 4.47 2.94 14.33
CA THR A 84 5.90 3.09 14.63
C THR A 84 6.69 1.81 14.42
N SER A 85 6.06 0.75 13.90
CA SER A 85 6.73 -0.51 13.58
C SER A 85 7.72 -0.34 12.42
N HIS A 86 8.65 -1.28 12.29
CA HIS A 86 9.61 -1.29 11.18
C HIS A 86 8.92 -1.20 9.83
N ALA A 87 7.87 -2.01 9.61
CA ALA A 87 7.12 -2.01 8.35
C ALA A 87 6.52 -0.63 8.03
N ALA A 88 5.89 0.00 9.01
CA ALA A 88 5.25 1.30 8.84
C ALA A 88 6.27 2.40 8.53
N VAL A 89 7.37 2.44 9.27
CA VAL A 89 8.41 3.47 9.10
C VAL A 89 9.08 3.34 7.74
N ILE A 90 9.48 2.14 7.36
CA ILE A 90 10.14 1.91 6.07
C ILE A 90 9.17 2.16 4.91
N ALA A 91 7.93 1.70 5.00
CA ALA A 91 6.93 1.91 3.96
C ALA A 91 6.68 3.41 3.72
N ARG A 92 6.54 4.20 4.77
CA ARG A 92 6.40 5.66 4.65
C ARG A 92 7.62 6.31 4.01
N GLY A 93 8.82 5.86 4.38
CA GLY A 93 10.07 6.37 3.80
C GLY A 93 10.19 6.07 2.30
N MET A 94 9.64 4.96 1.85
CA MET A 94 9.64 4.56 0.43
C MET A 94 8.43 5.09 -0.35
N GLY A 95 7.41 5.60 0.33
CA GLY A 95 6.15 5.95 -0.31
C GLY A 95 5.31 4.75 -0.75
N THR A 96 5.49 3.60 -0.12
CA THR A 96 4.79 2.36 -0.45
C THR A 96 3.53 2.23 0.42
N PRO A 97 2.36 1.90 -0.16
CA PRO A 97 1.15 1.68 0.64
C PRO A 97 1.36 0.57 1.67
N CYS A 98 0.89 0.80 2.89
CA CYS A 98 1.07 -0.15 3.99
C CYS A 98 -0.11 -0.14 4.94
N VAL A 99 -0.57 -1.34 5.29
CA VAL A 99 -1.56 -1.57 6.35
C VAL A 99 -0.91 -2.46 7.40
N CYS A 100 -0.87 -2.00 8.65
CA CYS A 100 -0.30 -2.73 9.77
C CYS A 100 -1.39 -3.14 10.76
N GLY A 101 -1.06 -4.12 11.60
CA GLY A 101 -1.94 -4.51 12.70
C GLY A 101 -3.26 -5.11 12.25
N VAL A 102 -3.28 -5.83 11.14
CA VAL A 102 -4.47 -6.55 10.67
C VAL A 102 -4.61 -7.83 11.50
N GLU A 103 -5.14 -7.68 12.71
CA GLU A 103 -5.17 -8.74 13.72
C GLU A 103 -5.99 -9.97 13.32
N ARG A 104 -6.95 -9.79 12.41
CA ARG A 104 -7.78 -10.89 11.89
C ARG A 104 -7.02 -11.81 10.96
N PHE A 105 -5.85 -11.39 10.46
CA PHE A 105 -5.02 -12.20 9.58
C PHE A 105 -4.13 -13.11 10.42
N HIS A 106 -4.41 -14.40 10.37
CA HIS A 106 -3.57 -15.44 10.96
C HIS A 106 -2.69 -16.03 9.87
N ILE A 107 -1.45 -15.56 9.82
CA ILE A 107 -0.51 -15.89 8.75
C ILE A 107 0.26 -17.14 9.10
N ASP A 108 0.19 -18.16 8.23
CA ASP A 108 1.01 -19.35 8.29
C ASP A 108 1.99 -19.32 7.11
N ALA A 109 3.19 -18.84 7.36
CA ALA A 109 4.22 -18.69 6.32
C ALA A 109 4.73 -20.04 5.83
N ALA A 110 4.73 -21.08 6.68
CA ALA A 110 5.16 -22.42 6.31
C ALA A 110 4.19 -23.09 5.32
N GLU A 111 2.90 -22.95 5.57
CA GLU A 111 1.83 -23.45 4.68
C GLU A 111 1.50 -22.48 3.55
N LYS A 112 2.03 -21.26 3.60
CA LYS A 112 1.77 -20.18 2.63
C LYS A 112 0.27 -19.85 2.50
N VAL A 113 -0.38 -19.71 3.64
CA VAL A 113 -1.80 -19.36 3.73
C VAL A 113 -2.05 -18.30 4.79
N VAL A 114 -3.13 -17.56 4.62
CA VAL A 114 -3.68 -16.65 5.63
C VAL A 114 -5.11 -17.08 5.93
N ARG A 115 -5.38 -17.34 7.20
CA ARG A 115 -6.76 -17.56 7.67
C ARG A 115 -7.27 -16.24 8.24
N ILE A 116 -8.49 -15.91 7.87
CA ILE A 116 -9.09 -14.64 8.29
C ILE A 116 -10.11 -14.94 9.38
N GLU A 117 -9.87 -14.40 10.58
CA GLU A 117 -10.74 -14.58 11.74
C GLU A 117 -12.15 -14.04 11.45
N GLY A 118 -13.15 -14.86 11.75
CA GLY A 118 -14.56 -14.52 11.52
C GLY A 118 -15.02 -14.71 10.07
N SER A 119 -14.20 -15.31 9.21
CA SER A 119 -14.51 -15.61 7.82
C SER A 119 -14.04 -17.01 7.47
N ASP A 120 -14.73 -17.66 6.54
CA ASP A 120 -14.27 -18.94 5.97
C ASP A 120 -13.24 -18.76 4.86
N ARG A 121 -12.93 -17.52 4.49
CA ARG A 121 -11.98 -17.19 3.44
C ARG A 121 -10.55 -17.51 3.88
N VAL A 122 -9.83 -18.26 3.06
CA VAL A 122 -8.41 -18.55 3.22
C VAL A 122 -7.68 -18.02 2.00
N LEU A 123 -6.68 -17.19 2.22
CA LEU A 123 -5.82 -16.69 1.15
C LEU A 123 -4.60 -17.58 0.99
N HIS A 124 -4.28 -17.91 -0.24
CA HIS A 124 -3.10 -18.70 -0.60
C HIS A 124 -2.09 -17.80 -1.31
N GLU A 125 -0.84 -18.21 -1.35
CA GLU A 125 0.17 -17.49 -2.13
C GLU A 125 -0.27 -17.41 -3.59
N GLY A 126 -0.18 -16.20 -4.16
CA GLY A 126 -0.63 -15.93 -5.51
C GLY A 126 -2.06 -15.41 -5.61
N ASP A 127 -2.86 -15.51 -4.55
CA ASP A 127 -4.18 -14.89 -4.53
C ASP A 127 -4.05 -13.37 -4.57
N VAL A 128 -4.91 -12.71 -5.33
CA VAL A 128 -4.88 -11.26 -5.49
C VAL A 128 -5.69 -10.60 -4.37
N ILE A 129 -5.09 -9.62 -3.73
CA ILE A 129 -5.76 -8.74 -2.77
C ILE A 129 -5.49 -7.29 -3.10
N SER A 130 -6.32 -6.42 -2.55
CA SER A 130 -6.13 -4.97 -2.63
C SER A 130 -6.05 -4.40 -1.24
N ILE A 131 -5.13 -3.46 -1.03
CA ILE A 131 -5.00 -2.76 0.25
C ILE A 131 -5.15 -1.26 0.04
N ASP A 132 -5.74 -0.59 1.02
CA ASP A 132 -5.84 0.87 1.08
C ASP A 132 -5.11 1.34 2.35
N GLY A 133 -3.88 1.80 2.17
CA GLY A 133 -3.05 2.32 3.25
C GLY A 133 -3.52 3.66 3.80
N THR A 134 -4.36 4.37 3.06
CA THR A 134 -4.94 5.64 3.51
C THR A 134 -6.02 5.42 4.57
N GLN A 135 -6.85 4.40 4.37
CA GLN A 135 -7.94 4.05 5.29
C GLN A 135 -7.64 2.86 6.18
N GLY A 136 -6.64 2.05 5.86
CA GLY A 136 -6.31 0.83 6.59
C GLY A 136 -7.21 -0.34 6.26
N THR A 137 -7.72 -0.44 5.04
CA THR A 137 -8.63 -1.51 4.62
C THR A 137 -7.95 -2.53 3.71
N VAL A 138 -8.41 -3.77 3.80
CA VAL A 138 -7.96 -4.89 2.96
C VAL A 138 -9.18 -5.48 2.27
N VAL A 139 -9.08 -5.67 0.96
CA VAL A 139 -10.18 -6.17 0.12
C VAL A 139 -9.73 -7.42 -0.62
N ASP A 140 -10.63 -8.42 -0.73
CA ASP A 140 -10.39 -9.62 -1.51
C ASP A 140 -10.51 -9.30 -3.01
N GLY A 141 -9.53 -9.77 -3.78
CA GLY A 141 -9.51 -9.56 -5.22
C GLY A 141 -8.90 -8.21 -5.64
N ALA A 142 -8.92 -7.96 -6.93
CA ALA A 142 -8.43 -6.73 -7.53
C ALA A 142 -9.51 -5.66 -7.52
N VAL A 143 -9.21 -4.51 -6.93
CA VAL A 143 -10.06 -3.31 -6.97
C VAL A 143 -9.49 -2.36 -8.01
N ASP A 144 -10.35 -1.73 -8.80
CA ASP A 144 -9.91 -0.71 -9.74
C ASP A 144 -9.32 0.48 -9.00
N LEU A 145 -8.13 0.89 -9.39
CA LEU A 145 -7.45 2.03 -8.82
C LEU A 145 -7.65 3.25 -9.72
N VAL A 146 -7.92 4.39 -9.08
CA VAL A 146 -7.95 5.67 -9.77
C VAL A 146 -6.60 6.33 -9.59
N SER A 147 -5.91 6.52 -10.70
CA SER A 147 -4.67 7.28 -10.73
C SER A 147 -4.99 8.76 -10.59
N ALA A 148 -4.23 9.44 -9.75
CA ALA A 148 -4.33 10.89 -9.57
C ALA A 148 -4.14 11.68 -10.87
N GLU A 149 -3.48 11.10 -11.87
CA GLU A 149 -3.19 11.73 -13.16
C GLU A 149 -4.41 11.86 -14.09
N LEU A 150 -5.52 11.21 -13.76
CA LEU A 150 -6.70 11.13 -14.63
C LEU A 150 -7.82 12.13 -14.28
N THR A 151 -7.66 12.94 -13.25
CA THR A 151 -8.67 13.95 -12.85
C THR A 151 -8.21 15.35 -13.23
N GLY A 152 -9.02 16.10 -14.00
CA GLY A 152 -8.70 17.47 -14.42
C GLY A 152 -8.46 18.44 -13.25
N ASP A 153 -9.07 18.17 -12.09
CA ASP A 153 -8.86 18.95 -10.86
C ASP A 153 -7.42 18.78 -10.34
N LEU A 154 -6.83 17.62 -10.52
CA LEU A 154 -5.46 17.36 -10.11
C LEU A 154 -4.47 18.12 -10.99
N ASP A 155 -4.68 18.15 -12.30
CA ASP A 155 -3.84 18.91 -13.23
C ASP A 155 -3.82 20.40 -12.86
N THR A 156 -4.95 20.95 -12.45
CA THR A 156 -5.05 22.33 -11.98
C THR A 156 -4.24 22.56 -10.71
N ILE A 157 -4.32 21.64 -9.75
CA ILE A 157 -3.58 21.73 -8.48
C ILE A 157 -2.07 21.59 -8.73
N LEU A 158 -1.66 20.67 -9.58
CA LEU A 158 -0.25 20.49 -9.95
C LEU A 158 0.30 21.71 -10.70
N SER A 159 -0.50 22.31 -11.55
CA SER A 159 -0.16 23.55 -12.25
C SER A 159 0.09 24.70 -11.27
N TRP A 160 -0.76 24.85 -10.25
CA TRP A 160 -0.56 25.85 -9.20
C TRP A 160 0.69 25.59 -8.36
N ALA A 161 0.96 24.35 -8.04
CA ALA A 161 2.16 23.96 -7.30
C ALA A 161 3.43 24.28 -8.08
N ASP A 162 3.44 24.06 -9.38
CA ASP A 162 4.55 24.39 -10.27
C ASP A 162 4.76 25.91 -10.38
N GLU A 163 3.71 26.71 -10.47
CA GLU A 163 3.80 28.17 -10.44
C GLU A 163 4.41 28.70 -9.15
N ILE A 164 3.96 28.19 -8.01
CA ILE A 164 4.52 28.55 -6.70
C ILE A 164 5.99 28.17 -6.61
N ARG A 165 6.37 27.02 -7.11
CA ARG A 165 7.77 26.54 -7.12
C ARG A 165 8.66 27.43 -7.99
N LEU A 166 8.19 27.88 -9.13
CA LEU A 166 8.91 28.78 -10.02
C LEU A 166 9.13 30.14 -9.35
N ASP A 167 8.14 30.67 -8.65
CA ASP A 167 8.25 31.92 -7.91
C ASP A 167 9.27 31.83 -6.78
N GLU A 168 9.28 30.73 -6.04
CA GLU A 168 10.27 30.46 -4.99
C GLU A 168 11.70 30.36 -5.56
N LEU A 169 11.88 29.70 -6.69
CA LEU A 169 13.18 29.58 -7.36
C LEU A 169 13.66 30.95 -7.88
N SER A 170 12.78 31.81 -8.33
CA SER A 170 13.10 33.18 -8.73
C SER A 170 13.64 33.99 -7.57
N LEU A 171 13.07 33.84 -6.39
CA LEU A 171 13.50 34.53 -5.17
C LEU A 171 14.87 34.04 -4.67
N ILE A 172 15.21 32.81 -4.88
CA ILE A 172 16.51 32.24 -4.45
C ILE A 172 17.66 32.72 -5.33
N HIS A 173 17.40 33.08 -6.58
CA HIS A 173 18.43 33.54 -7.52
C HIS A 173 18.75 35.04 -7.44
N ILE A 174 18.02 35.78 -6.64
CA ILE A 174 18.26 37.18 -6.37
C ILE A 174 19.19 37.33 -5.15
#